data_ca6d31d94d490c218da6d1b5d77eb4fd
#
_entry.id   ca6d31d94d490c218da6d1b5d77eb4fd
#
_cell.length_a   1.000
_cell.length_b   1.000
_cell.length_c   1.000
_cell.angle_alpha   90.00
_cell.angle_beta   90.00
_cell.angle_gamma   90.00
#
_symmetry.space_group_name_H-M   'P 1'
#
loop_
_entity.id
_entity.type
_entity.pdbx_description
1 polymer ?
#
loop_
_entity_poly.entity_id
_entity_poly.type
_entity_poly.pdbx_seq_one_letter_code
_entity_poly.pdbx_strand_id
1 'polypeptide(L)'
;MVKVVRFHEFGGPEVLKIENIDLPKPGAKEVLIKNNCIGLNYIDTYHRSGLYPLELPSMLGLEAAGVIEEIGSKVTELKVGDRVVHCSMPIGSYSEKQIYPENKLVKIPDEISDEVAACIMLKGNTAEYLLHRTYQAKKGDKILYHAAAGGLGQIFCQWANAIGCEVIGTVSSKEKEKIAKENGCHHVINYKENNFVEEIKKQFGENSIDVVYDGVGETTYEGSMEVLKVRGMMVSFGNASGPVKTIDVKKHIAGKGLFFTRPSVAHYTMKRDELVNSTNRVFEAINSGKIKIKISKKYKLDEAQKVHEELQSRILTGPAVIIP
;
A
#
# COMPACT_ATOMS: atom_id res chain seq x y z
N MET A 1 -2.87 1.73 -31.13
CA MET A 1 -2.91 0.59 -30.18
C MET A 1 -1.96 0.87 -29.02
N VAL A 2 -2.30 0.42 -27.82
CA VAL A 2 -1.56 0.62 -26.56
C VAL A 2 -1.30 -0.74 -25.94
N LYS A 3 -0.07 -1.02 -25.52
CA LYS A 3 0.30 -2.25 -24.83
C LYS A 3 -0.24 -2.22 -23.40
N VAL A 4 -0.92 -3.29 -23.00
CA VAL A 4 -1.55 -3.45 -21.68
C VAL A 4 -1.34 -4.86 -21.14
N VAL A 5 -1.40 -5.02 -19.82
CA VAL A 5 -1.57 -6.33 -19.17
C VAL A 5 -3.04 -6.57 -18.94
N ARG A 6 -3.54 -7.72 -19.40
CA ARG A 6 -4.94 -8.10 -19.32
C ARG A 6 -5.11 -9.54 -18.86
N PHE A 7 -6.24 -9.87 -18.28
CA PHE A 7 -6.59 -11.24 -17.92
C PHE A 7 -8.08 -11.49 -18.17
N HIS A 8 -8.39 -12.74 -18.56
CA HIS A 8 -9.72 -13.16 -19.00
C HIS A 8 -10.40 -14.12 -18.00
N GLU A 9 -9.63 -14.61 -17.03
CA GLU A 9 -10.08 -15.47 -15.94
C GLU A 9 -9.27 -15.15 -14.68
N PHE A 10 -9.84 -15.45 -13.51
CA PHE A 10 -9.11 -15.36 -12.25
C PHE A 10 -8.14 -16.53 -12.10
N GLY A 11 -6.96 -16.28 -11.53
CA GLY A 11 -5.98 -17.34 -11.36
C GLY A 11 -4.65 -16.89 -10.80
N GLY A 12 -3.63 -17.71 -11.05
CA GLY A 12 -2.24 -17.41 -10.72
C GLY A 12 -1.60 -16.41 -11.70
N PRO A 13 -0.30 -16.11 -11.57
CA PRO A 13 0.40 -15.15 -12.46
C PRO A 13 0.28 -15.46 -13.94
N GLU A 14 0.09 -16.74 -14.30
CA GLU A 14 -0.03 -17.26 -15.66
C GLU A 14 -1.22 -16.72 -16.46
N VAL A 15 -2.26 -16.22 -15.78
CA VAL A 15 -3.43 -15.63 -16.45
C VAL A 15 -3.16 -14.24 -17.03
N LEU A 16 -2.07 -13.58 -16.61
CA LEU A 16 -1.70 -12.26 -17.12
C LEU A 16 -1.14 -12.36 -18.53
N LYS A 17 -1.75 -11.62 -19.45
CA LYS A 17 -1.36 -11.61 -20.88
C LYS A 17 -1.03 -10.17 -21.31
N ILE A 18 -0.04 -10.06 -22.18
CA ILE A 18 0.27 -8.81 -22.87
C ILE A 18 -0.62 -8.73 -24.10
N GLU A 19 -1.38 -7.65 -24.19
CA GLU A 19 -2.27 -7.38 -25.31
C GLU A 19 -2.06 -5.97 -25.84
N ASN A 20 -2.45 -5.71 -27.08
CA ASN A 20 -2.53 -4.39 -27.66
C ASN A 20 -4.00 -4.03 -27.88
N ILE A 21 -4.44 -2.93 -27.32
CA ILE A 21 -5.82 -2.45 -27.43
C ILE A 21 -5.87 -1.03 -27.97
N ASP A 22 -6.97 -0.67 -28.57
CA ASP A 22 -7.27 0.73 -28.90
C ASP A 22 -7.96 1.38 -27.71
N LEU A 23 -7.46 2.53 -27.29
CA LEU A 23 -8.13 3.35 -26.29
C LEU A 23 -9.10 4.30 -26.96
N PRO A 24 -10.30 4.52 -26.41
CA PRO A 24 -11.18 5.59 -26.88
C PRO A 24 -10.55 6.96 -26.59
N LYS A 25 -11.17 8.04 -27.05
CA LYS A 25 -10.81 9.39 -26.60
C LYS A 25 -11.28 9.60 -25.15
N PRO A 26 -10.55 10.44 -24.37
CA PRO A 26 -10.99 10.74 -23.02
C PRO A 26 -12.37 11.38 -23.00
N GLY A 27 -13.20 10.96 -22.07
CA GLY A 27 -14.51 11.55 -21.82
C GLY A 27 -14.40 13.01 -21.32
N ALA A 28 -15.53 13.70 -21.19
CA ALA A 28 -15.54 15.14 -20.90
C ALA A 28 -14.73 15.53 -19.63
N LYS A 29 -14.71 14.70 -18.60
CA LYS A 29 -13.98 14.93 -17.32
C LYS A 29 -12.80 13.98 -17.12
N GLU A 30 -12.28 13.41 -18.19
CA GLU A 30 -11.19 12.47 -18.18
C GLU A 30 -9.97 13.01 -18.93
N VAL A 31 -8.84 12.43 -18.67
CA VAL A 31 -7.60 12.73 -19.36
C VAL A 31 -6.96 11.44 -19.88
N LEU A 32 -6.18 11.53 -20.94
CA LEU A 32 -5.30 10.46 -21.39
C LEU A 32 -3.92 10.67 -20.75
N ILE A 33 -3.46 9.68 -20.02
CA ILE A 33 -2.13 9.68 -19.36
C ILE A 33 -1.22 8.72 -20.11
N LYS A 34 -0.03 9.18 -20.45
CA LYS A 34 1.10 8.31 -20.80
C LYS A 34 1.78 7.93 -19.49
N ASN A 35 1.76 6.65 -19.14
CA ASN A 35 2.40 6.16 -17.93
C ASN A 35 3.92 6.15 -18.12
N ASN A 36 4.65 6.79 -17.23
CA ASN A 36 6.11 6.75 -17.17
C ASN A 36 6.59 5.70 -16.18
N CYS A 37 5.78 5.44 -15.14
CA CYS A 37 6.08 4.47 -14.11
C CYS A 37 4.80 3.94 -13.46
N ILE A 38 4.76 2.63 -13.20
CA ILE A 38 3.60 1.93 -12.63
C ILE A 38 3.99 1.39 -11.26
N GLY A 39 3.17 1.65 -10.26
CA GLY A 39 3.35 1.13 -8.91
C GLY A 39 2.90 -0.31 -8.77
N LEU A 40 3.70 -1.11 -8.10
CA LEU A 40 3.42 -2.51 -7.82
C LEU A 40 2.86 -2.68 -6.41
N ASN A 41 1.66 -3.26 -6.26
CA ASN A 41 0.97 -3.39 -4.99
C ASN A 41 0.45 -4.81 -4.76
N TYR A 42 0.45 -5.25 -3.49
CA TYR A 42 -0.02 -6.60 -3.16
C TYR A 42 -1.52 -6.80 -3.47
N ILE A 43 -2.32 -5.73 -3.45
CA ILE A 43 -3.73 -5.77 -3.84
C ILE A 43 -3.93 -6.19 -5.30
N ASP A 44 -2.96 -5.95 -6.18
CA ASP A 44 -3.02 -6.37 -7.58
C ASP A 44 -3.15 -7.91 -7.69
N THR A 45 -2.56 -8.64 -6.73
CA THR A 45 -2.72 -10.10 -6.63
C THR A 45 -4.14 -10.49 -6.21
N TYR A 46 -4.81 -9.68 -5.40
CA TYR A 46 -6.20 -9.92 -4.97
C TYR A 46 -7.19 -9.73 -6.12
N HIS A 47 -6.96 -8.72 -6.96
CA HIS A 47 -7.76 -8.50 -8.17
C HIS A 47 -7.57 -9.66 -9.16
N ARG A 48 -6.31 -10.02 -9.45
CA ARG A 48 -6.02 -11.11 -10.37
C ARG A 48 -6.58 -12.46 -9.91
N SER A 49 -6.50 -12.76 -8.62
CA SER A 49 -6.96 -14.06 -8.07
C SER A 49 -8.47 -14.13 -7.82
N GLY A 50 -9.20 -13.02 -7.97
CA GLY A 50 -10.64 -12.95 -7.70
C GLY A 50 -11.00 -12.80 -6.22
N LEU A 51 -10.03 -12.61 -5.30
CA LEU A 51 -10.35 -12.27 -3.91
C LEU A 51 -11.10 -10.93 -3.83
N TYR A 52 -10.74 -9.98 -4.70
CA TYR A 52 -11.50 -8.77 -4.96
C TYR A 52 -11.96 -8.81 -6.42
N PRO A 53 -13.16 -9.36 -6.69
CA PRO A 53 -13.57 -9.68 -8.05
C PRO A 53 -13.74 -8.42 -8.91
N LEU A 54 -13.40 -8.56 -10.19
CA LEU A 54 -13.55 -7.56 -11.25
C LEU A 54 -14.41 -8.14 -12.37
N GLU A 55 -14.98 -7.27 -13.17
CA GLU A 55 -15.59 -7.68 -14.45
C GLU A 55 -14.50 -8.13 -15.42
N LEU A 56 -14.69 -9.31 -16.04
CA LEU A 56 -13.75 -9.90 -16.99
C LEU A 56 -14.24 -9.72 -18.43
N PRO A 57 -13.33 -9.53 -19.40
CA PRO A 57 -11.88 -9.42 -19.27
C PRO A 57 -11.45 -8.08 -18.66
N SER A 58 -10.48 -8.10 -17.74
CA SER A 58 -10.02 -6.92 -17.03
C SER A 58 -8.56 -6.58 -17.30
N MET A 59 -8.22 -5.31 -17.17
CA MET A 59 -6.85 -4.85 -17.01
C MET A 59 -6.44 -4.96 -15.53
N LEU A 60 -5.20 -4.60 -15.21
CA LEU A 60 -4.65 -4.67 -13.86
C LEU A 60 -3.94 -3.38 -13.46
N GLY A 61 -3.75 -3.19 -12.16
CA GLY A 61 -2.99 -2.08 -11.56
C GLY A 61 -3.86 -0.89 -11.16
N LEU A 62 -3.57 -0.36 -9.99
CA LEU A 62 -4.27 0.78 -9.38
C LEU A 62 -3.43 2.05 -9.37
N GLU A 63 -2.11 1.96 -9.54
CA GLU A 63 -1.17 3.02 -9.23
C GLU A 63 -0.24 3.27 -10.42
N ALA A 64 -0.18 4.51 -10.88
CA ALA A 64 0.80 4.96 -11.86
C ALA A 64 1.10 6.45 -11.75
N ALA A 65 2.29 6.83 -12.22
CA ALA A 65 2.69 8.19 -12.48
C ALA A 65 2.99 8.36 -13.97
N GLY A 66 2.61 9.51 -14.53
CA GLY A 66 2.80 9.78 -15.94
C GLY A 66 2.51 11.23 -16.30
N VAL A 67 2.42 11.47 -17.59
CA VAL A 67 2.20 12.80 -18.18
C VAL A 67 0.88 12.80 -18.94
N ILE A 68 0.10 13.86 -18.79
CA ILE A 68 -1.14 14.05 -19.52
C ILE A 68 -0.85 14.38 -20.98
N GLU A 69 -1.38 13.58 -21.92
CA GLU A 69 -1.28 13.79 -23.37
C GLU A 69 -2.53 14.43 -23.97
N GLU A 70 -3.72 14.12 -23.44
CA GLU A 70 -4.98 14.67 -23.91
C GLU A 70 -5.92 14.96 -22.73
N ILE A 71 -6.81 15.95 -22.88
CA ILE A 71 -7.80 16.31 -21.87
C ILE A 71 -9.20 16.36 -22.48
N GLY A 72 -10.19 15.96 -21.70
CA GLY A 72 -11.60 16.11 -22.04
C GLY A 72 -12.09 17.57 -21.95
N SER A 73 -13.21 17.85 -22.60
CA SER A 73 -13.73 19.23 -22.77
C SER A 73 -14.17 19.95 -21.48
N LYS A 74 -14.31 19.23 -20.36
CA LYS A 74 -14.72 19.77 -19.05
C LYS A 74 -13.63 19.60 -17.98
N VAL A 75 -12.41 19.25 -18.38
CA VAL A 75 -11.23 19.22 -17.49
C VAL A 75 -10.81 20.66 -17.20
N THR A 76 -10.63 21.03 -15.95
CA THR A 76 -10.37 22.41 -15.51
C THR A 76 -9.16 22.59 -14.62
N GLU A 77 -8.75 21.57 -13.88
CA GLU A 77 -7.65 21.65 -12.92
C GLU A 77 -6.30 21.19 -13.50
N LEU A 78 -6.35 20.42 -14.59
CA LEU A 78 -5.19 19.79 -15.23
C LEU A 78 -5.05 20.25 -16.69
N LYS A 79 -3.82 20.18 -17.21
CA LYS A 79 -3.49 20.50 -18.61
C LYS A 79 -2.54 19.47 -19.21
N VAL A 80 -2.49 19.43 -20.53
CA VAL A 80 -1.49 18.64 -21.28
C VAL A 80 -0.09 19.03 -20.83
N GLY A 81 0.75 18.02 -20.58
CA GLY A 81 2.11 18.15 -20.05
C GLY A 81 2.21 18.12 -18.53
N ASP A 82 1.09 18.19 -17.76
CA ASP A 82 1.15 18.05 -16.32
C ASP A 82 1.60 16.61 -15.94
N ARG A 83 2.54 16.51 -15.00
CA ARG A 83 2.94 15.26 -14.36
C ARG A 83 1.94 14.92 -13.26
N VAL A 84 1.38 13.73 -13.32
CA VAL A 84 0.29 13.31 -12.42
C VAL A 84 0.51 11.90 -11.89
N VAL A 85 -0.09 11.64 -10.72
CA VAL A 85 -0.09 10.32 -10.07
C VAL A 85 -1.48 9.98 -9.55
N HIS A 86 -1.81 8.70 -9.50
CA HIS A 86 -3.03 8.17 -8.93
C HIS A 86 -2.83 6.81 -8.26
N CYS A 87 -3.76 6.39 -7.40
CA CYS A 87 -3.73 5.08 -6.72
C CYS A 87 -5.13 4.51 -6.42
N SER A 88 -6.09 4.70 -7.30
CA SER A 88 -7.47 4.27 -7.07
C SER A 88 -8.13 3.68 -8.32
N MET A 89 -9.40 3.30 -8.22
CA MET A 89 -10.21 2.94 -9.40
C MET A 89 -10.40 4.13 -10.35
N PRO A 90 -10.49 3.94 -11.67
CA PRO A 90 -10.53 2.64 -12.35
C PRO A 90 -9.17 1.93 -12.41
N ILE A 91 -9.22 0.61 -12.52
CA ILE A 91 -8.04 -0.25 -12.76
C ILE A 91 -7.55 -0.08 -14.21
N GLY A 92 -6.25 -0.28 -14.42
CA GLY A 92 -5.68 -0.27 -15.76
C GLY A 92 -4.27 0.30 -15.86
N SER A 93 -3.61 0.51 -14.71
CA SER A 93 -2.27 1.11 -14.68
C SER A 93 -1.18 0.25 -15.32
N TYR A 94 -1.37 -1.08 -15.41
CA TYR A 94 -0.41 -1.95 -16.11
C TYR A 94 -0.57 -1.79 -17.63
N SER A 95 -0.22 -0.61 -18.11
CA SER A 95 -0.38 -0.18 -19.50
C SER A 95 0.58 0.94 -19.85
N GLU A 96 0.88 1.13 -21.14
CA GLU A 96 1.63 2.28 -21.61
C GLU A 96 0.85 3.60 -21.46
N LYS A 97 -0.48 3.52 -21.64
CA LYS A 97 -1.39 4.66 -21.51
C LYS A 97 -2.72 4.23 -20.90
N GLN A 98 -3.38 5.15 -20.22
CA GLN A 98 -4.71 4.93 -19.66
C GLN A 98 -5.55 6.20 -19.68
N ILE A 99 -6.87 6.03 -19.72
CA ILE A 99 -7.83 7.12 -19.53
C ILE A 99 -8.22 7.15 -18.06
N TYR A 100 -8.20 8.35 -17.46
CA TYR A 100 -8.41 8.47 -16.03
C TYR A 100 -9.20 9.72 -15.65
N PRO A 101 -10.11 9.65 -14.65
CA PRO A 101 -10.87 10.81 -14.18
C PRO A 101 -9.96 11.88 -13.56
N GLU A 102 -10.16 13.15 -13.96
CA GLU A 102 -9.41 14.31 -13.46
C GLU A 102 -9.39 14.39 -11.93
N ASN A 103 -10.55 14.20 -11.31
CA ASN A 103 -10.73 14.37 -9.86
C ASN A 103 -10.01 13.34 -8.99
N LYS A 104 -9.39 12.31 -9.61
CA LYS A 104 -8.61 11.27 -8.91
C LYS A 104 -7.10 11.38 -9.14
N LEU A 105 -6.67 12.40 -9.85
CA LEU A 105 -5.28 12.68 -10.17
C LEU A 105 -4.71 13.76 -9.25
N VAL A 106 -3.48 13.59 -8.81
CA VAL A 106 -2.73 14.62 -8.07
C VAL A 106 -1.50 15.01 -8.87
N LYS A 107 -1.21 16.31 -8.97
CA LYS A 107 0.03 16.79 -9.61
C LYS A 107 1.23 16.37 -8.80
N ILE A 108 2.28 15.95 -9.50
CA ILE A 108 3.57 15.57 -8.88
C ILE A 108 4.43 16.83 -8.79
N PRO A 109 4.93 17.20 -7.61
CA PRO A 109 5.90 18.28 -7.44
C PRO A 109 7.20 18.00 -8.24
N ASP A 110 7.88 19.06 -8.67
CA ASP A 110 9.09 18.94 -9.52
C ASP A 110 10.22 18.16 -8.82
N GLU A 111 10.31 18.26 -7.49
CA GLU A 111 11.32 17.56 -6.67
C GLU A 111 11.07 16.05 -6.54
N ILE A 112 9.87 15.57 -6.88
CA ILE A 112 9.49 14.15 -6.78
C ILE A 112 9.58 13.53 -8.17
N SER A 113 10.37 12.47 -8.33
CA SER A 113 10.42 11.73 -9.60
C SER A 113 9.16 10.90 -9.82
N ASP A 114 8.84 10.58 -11.09
CA ASP A 114 7.70 9.71 -11.43
C ASP A 114 7.82 8.32 -10.80
N GLU A 115 9.04 7.80 -10.72
CA GLU A 115 9.31 6.50 -10.09
C GLU A 115 8.99 6.52 -8.59
N VAL A 116 9.40 7.58 -7.89
CA VAL A 116 9.05 7.75 -6.48
C VAL A 116 7.54 7.94 -6.33
N ALA A 117 6.92 8.82 -7.10
CA ALA A 117 5.49 9.06 -7.06
C ALA A 117 4.68 7.76 -7.29
N ALA A 118 5.01 6.99 -8.34
CA ALA A 118 4.33 5.74 -8.69
C ALA A 118 4.46 4.65 -7.62
N CYS A 119 5.56 4.60 -6.87
CA CYS A 119 5.73 3.54 -5.88
C CYS A 119 5.21 3.90 -4.49
N ILE A 120 4.81 5.16 -4.26
CA ILE A 120 4.41 5.64 -2.93
C ILE A 120 2.96 6.11 -2.83
N MET A 121 2.27 6.35 -3.94
CA MET A 121 0.94 6.96 -3.88
C MET A 121 -0.03 6.12 -3.07
N LEU A 122 -0.12 4.82 -3.36
CA LEU A 122 -0.95 3.90 -2.59
C LEU A 122 -0.36 3.64 -1.20
N LYS A 123 0.92 3.33 -1.12
CA LYS A 123 1.61 2.98 0.13
C LYS A 123 1.73 4.18 1.07
N GLY A 124 2.10 5.34 0.54
CA GLY A 124 2.24 6.57 1.31
C GLY A 124 0.90 7.06 1.87
N ASN A 125 -0.15 7.12 1.03
CA ASN A 125 -1.50 7.45 1.51
C ASN A 125 -2.00 6.41 2.53
N THR A 126 -1.63 5.13 2.37
CA THR A 126 -1.96 4.12 3.37
C THR A 126 -1.24 4.39 4.69
N ALA A 127 0.05 4.67 4.69
CA ALA A 127 0.78 5.03 5.91
C ALA A 127 0.23 6.31 6.55
N GLU A 128 -0.12 7.32 5.72
CA GLU A 128 -0.68 8.58 6.18
C GLU A 128 -1.97 8.37 6.96
N TYR A 129 -2.98 7.71 6.36
CA TYR A 129 -4.24 7.56 7.08
C TYR A 129 -4.13 6.62 8.28
N LEU A 130 -3.32 5.58 8.22
CA LEU A 130 -3.09 4.67 9.34
C LEU A 130 -2.53 5.43 10.55
N LEU A 131 -1.49 6.24 10.34
CA LEU A 131 -0.78 6.94 11.41
C LEU A 131 -1.52 8.19 11.91
N HIS A 132 -2.14 8.95 11.01
CA HIS A 132 -2.64 10.28 11.36
C HIS A 132 -4.16 10.37 11.49
N ARG A 133 -4.92 9.43 10.90
CA ARG A 133 -6.39 9.53 10.87
C ARG A 133 -7.13 8.33 11.45
N THR A 134 -6.54 7.13 11.43
CA THR A 134 -7.16 5.94 12.01
C THR A 134 -6.92 5.88 13.52
N TYR A 135 -5.67 5.85 13.94
CA TYR A 135 -5.30 5.79 15.36
C TYR A 135 -4.84 7.14 15.93
N GLN A 136 -4.28 8.01 15.09
CA GLN A 136 -3.63 9.26 15.49
C GLN A 136 -2.42 9.02 16.41
N ALA A 137 -1.44 8.33 15.85
CA ALA A 137 -0.21 7.96 16.55
C ALA A 137 0.55 9.20 17.09
N LYS A 138 1.07 9.09 18.29
CA LYS A 138 1.79 10.16 18.98
C LYS A 138 3.09 9.63 19.61
N LYS A 139 3.95 10.57 19.98
CA LYS A 139 5.22 10.24 20.65
C LYS A 139 5.00 9.36 21.88
N GLY A 140 5.76 8.27 21.95
CA GLY A 140 5.74 7.29 23.05
C GLY A 140 4.75 6.15 22.88
N ASP A 141 3.86 6.18 21.87
CA ASP A 141 2.99 5.04 21.59
C ASP A 141 3.81 3.83 21.14
N LYS A 142 3.50 2.65 21.67
CA LYS A 142 4.05 1.37 21.26
C LYS A 142 3.23 0.78 20.12
N ILE A 143 3.84 0.67 18.96
CA ILE A 143 3.21 0.20 17.73
C ILE A 143 3.76 -1.16 17.34
N LEU A 144 2.88 -2.14 17.16
CA LEU A 144 3.23 -3.39 16.48
C LEU A 144 2.84 -3.29 15.00
N TYR A 145 3.80 -3.51 14.10
CA TYR A 145 3.57 -3.53 12.66
C TYR A 145 4.02 -4.87 12.04
N HIS A 146 3.09 -5.59 11.44
CA HIS A 146 3.40 -6.84 10.75
C HIS A 146 3.95 -6.61 9.33
N ALA A 147 4.93 -7.46 8.93
CA ALA A 147 5.63 -7.35 7.64
C ALA A 147 6.43 -6.05 7.47
N ALA A 148 7.16 -5.63 8.50
CA ALA A 148 7.87 -4.36 8.59
C ALA A 148 8.92 -4.11 7.49
N ALA A 149 9.49 -5.15 6.89
CA ALA A 149 10.44 -5.04 5.78
C ALA A 149 9.78 -4.96 4.39
N GLY A 150 8.45 -5.03 4.30
CA GLY A 150 7.69 -4.89 3.05
C GLY A 150 7.66 -3.45 2.53
N GLY A 151 7.19 -3.26 1.29
CA GLY A 151 7.17 -1.93 0.66
C GLY A 151 6.41 -0.86 1.46
N LEU A 152 5.22 -1.18 1.99
CA LEU A 152 4.50 -0.28 2.89
C LEU A 152 5.17 -0.22 4.27
N GLY A 153 5.65 -1.36 4.80
CA GLY A 153 6.27 -1.43 6.12
C GLY A 153 7.46 -0.49 6.28
N GLN A 154 8.31 -0.40 5.27
CA GLN A 154 9.46 0.51 5.28
C GLN A 154 9.03 1.98 5.37
N ILE A 155 8.00 2.39 4.62
CA ILE A 155 7.46 3.75 4.64
C ILE A 155 6.81 4.04 6.00
N PHE A 156 5.96 3.13 6.45
CA PHE A 156 5.21 3.25 7.70
C PHE A 156 6.15 3.35 8.91
N CYS A 157 7.13 2.45 9.02
CA CYS A 157 8.03 2.41 10.17
C CYS A 157 8.92 3.66 10.26
N GLN A 158 9.42 4.17 9.11
CA GLN A 158 10.15 5.44 9.08
C GLN A 158 9.27 6.59 9.60
N TRP A 159 8.02 6.66 9.14
CA TRP A 159 7.12 7.75 9.52
C TRP A 159 6.70 7.65 10.98
N ALA A 160 6.35 6.46 11.46
CA ALA A 160 6.04 6.20 12.87
C ALA A 160 7.22 6.57 13.80
N ASN A 161 8.45 6.19 13.41
CA ASN A 161 9.67 6.59 14.11
C ASN A 161 9.85 8.12 14.11
N ALA A 162 9.61 8.80 12.99
CA ALA A 162 9.69 10.27 12.89
C ALA A 162 8.63 10.98 13.75
N ILE A 163 7.49 10.36 14.04
CA ILE A 163 6.49 10.84 15.01
C ILE A 163 7.01 10.67 16.45
N GLY A 164 7.94 9.74 16.69
CA GLY A 164 8.47 9.39 17.99
C GLY A 164 7.80 8.20 18.67
N CYS A 165 7.13 7.35 17.89
CA CYS A 165 6.58 6.08 18.37
C CYS A 165 7.69 5.05 18.63
N GLU A 166 7.47 4.13 19.56
CA GLU A 166 8.27 2.92 19.73
C GLU A 166 7.76 1.84 18.77
N VAL A 167 8.50 1.59 17.68
CA VAL A 167 8.05 0.70 16.60
C VAL A 167 8.62 -0.69 16.79
N ILE A 168 7.72 -1.68 16.88
CA ILE A 168 8.01 -3.11 16.95
C ILE A 168 7.57 -3.72 15.60
N GLY A 169 8.51 -4.30 14.86
CA GLY A 169 8.25 -4.90 13.56
C GLY A 169 8.33 -6.42 13.58
N THR A 170 7.46 -7.11 12.84
CA THR A 170 7.64 -8.55 12.60
C THR A 170 8.14 -8.81 11.18
N VAL A 171 9.04 -9.77 11.04
CA VAL A 171 9.67 -10.15 9.77
C VAL A 171 9.88 -11.67 9.69
N SER A 172 10.29 -12.17 8.50
CA SER A 172 10.43 -13.61 8.24
C SER A 172 11.87 -14.10 8.04
N SER A 173 12.87 -13.23 8.17
CA SER A 173 14.28 -13.62 8.01
C SER A 173 15.21 -12.58 8.62
N LYS A 174 16.47 -12.99 8.89
CA LYS A 174 17.54 -12.10 9.39
C LYS A 174 17.87 -10.94 8.44
N GLU A 175 17.81 -11.17 7.14
CA GLU A 175 17.99 -10.10 6.15
C GLU A 175 16.89 -9.04 6.32
N LYS A 176 15.64 -9.46 6.47
CA LYS A 176 14.50 -8.56 6.69
C LYS A 176 14.54 -7.86 8.06
N GLU A 177 15.16 -8.45 9.06
CA GLU A 177 15.41 -7.77 10.34
C GLU A 177 16.30 -6.54 10.15
N LYS A 178 17.38 -6.67 9.39
CA LYS A 178 18.26 -5.54 9.07
C LYS A 178 17.51 -4.44 8.35
N ILE A 179 16.71 -4.79 7.31
CA ILE A 179 15.90 -3.84 6.57
C ILE A 179 14.90 -3.12 7.49
N ALA A 180 14.19 -3.83 8.36
CA ALA A 180 13.22 -3.22 9.27
C ALA A 180 13.90 -2.25 10.27
N LYS A 181 15.05 -2.60 10.82
CA LYS A 181 15.85 -1.72 11.70
C LYS A 181 16.33 -0.47 10.99
N GLU A 182 16.87 -0.61 9.77
CA GLU A 182 17.31 0.52 8.94
C GLU A 182 16.15 1.47 8.58
N ASN A 183 14.92 0.98 8.61
CA ASN A 183 13.71 1.74 8.31
C ASN A 183 12.89 2.13 9.56
N GLY A 184 13.53 2.24 10.72
CA GLY A 184 12.95 2.87 11.90
C GLY A 184 12.24 1.94 12.89
N CYS A 185 12.32 0.61 12.74
CA CYS A 185 11.90 -0.30 13.79
C CYS A 185 12.93 -0.30 14.93
N HIS A 186 12.47 -0.05 16.14
CA HIS A 186 13.29 -0.11 17.36
C HIS A 186 13.51 -1.56 17.77
N HIS A 187 12.49 -2.39 17.65
CA HIS A 187 12.51 -3.81 17.95
C HIS A 187 12.03 -4.61 16.75
N VAL A 188 12.68 -5.73 16.45
CA VAL A 188 12.29 -6.58 15.31
C VAL A 188 12.24 -8.03 15.77
N ILE A 189 11.13 -8.69 15.48
CA ILE A 189 10.87 -10.08 15.84
C ILE A 189 10.78 -10.92 14.56
N ASN A 190 11.65 -11.92 14.45
CA ASN A 190 11.57 -12.91 13.40
C ASN A 190 10.57 -14.00 13.80
N TYR A 191 9.37 -13.94 13.23
CA TYR A 191 8.28 -14.84 13.58
C TYR A 191 8.46 -16.29 13.11
N LYS A 192 9.49 -16.57 12.30
CA LYS A 192 9.85 -17.95 11.95
C LYS A 192 10.72 -18.62 13.00
N GLU A 193 11.43 -17.84 13.80
CA GLU A 193 12.31 -18.32 14.87
C GLU A 193 11.65 -18.21 16.24
N ASN A 194 10.75 -17.22 16.42
CA ASN A 194 10.18 -16.89 17.72
C ASN A 194 8.67 -16.62 17.62
N ASN A 195 7.92 -16.99 18.65
CA ASN A 195 6.54 -16.55 18.79
C ASN A 195 6.50 -15.05 19.12
N PHE A 196 5.90 -14.24 18.26
CA PHE A 196 5.90 -12.79 18.45
C PHE A 196 5.12 -12.32 19.69
N VAL A 197 4.11 -13.08 20.14
CA VAL A 197 3.34 -12.76 21.34
C VAL A 197 4.21 -12.93 22.57
N GLU A 198 4.91 -14.07 22.68
CA GLU A 198 5.80 -14.36 23.79
C GLU A 198 6.97 -13.38 23.86
N GLU A 199 7.57 -13.03 22.72
CA GLU A 199 8.64 -12.04 22.66
C GLU A 199 8.19 -10.64 23.07
N ILE A 200 6.99 -10.22 22.67
CA ILE A 200 6.41 -8.95 23.09
C ILE A 200 6.17 -8.96 24.60
N LYS A 201 5.55 -10.00 25.14
CA LYS A 201 5.30 -10.13 26.59
C LYS A 201 6.59 -10.12 27.42
N LYS A 202 7.61 -10.81 26.94
CA LYS A 202 8.93 -10.87 27.58
C LYS A 202 9.63 -9.50 27.60
N GLN A 203 9.57 -8.75 26.50
CA GLN A 203 10.26 -7.46 26.36
C GLN A 203 9.50 -6.28 26.97
N PHE A 204 8.18 -6.27 26.87
CA PHE A 204 7.32 -5.12 27.19
C PHE A 204 6.27 -5.40 28.27
N GLY A 205 6.10 -6.66 28.66
CA GLY A 205 5.06 -7.10 29.59
C GLY A 205 3.74 -7.43 28.90
N GLU A 206 2.81 -7.93 29.69
CA GLU A 206 1.45 -8.25 29.24
C GLU A 206 0.68 -6.96 28.85
N ASN A 207 -0.13 -7.06 27.79
CA ASN A 207 -1.03 -5.97 27.41
C ASN A 207 -0.32 -4.62 27.22
N SER A 208 0.79 -4.62 26.48
CA SER A 208 1.70 -3.48 26.41
C SER A 208 1.60 -2.65 25.13
N ILE A 209 0.93 -3.15 24.08
CA ILE A 209 0.87 -2.52 22.75
C ILE A 209 -0.33 -1.58 22.64
N ASP A 210 -0.09 -0.33 22.23
CA ASP A 210 -1.14 0.68 22.04
C ASP A 210 -1.98 0.41 20.80
N VAL A 211 -1.33 0.07 19.70
CA VAL A 211 -1.98 -0.21 18.42
C VAL A 211 -1.23 -1.27 17.64
N VAL A 212 -1.96 -2.19 17.03
CA VAL A 212 -1.42 -3.15 16.06
C VAL A 212 -1.90 -2.78 14.67
N TYR A 213 -0.96 -2.66 13.74
CA TYR A 213 -1.25 -2.51 12.31
C TYR A 213 -0.95 -3.82 11.58
N ASP A 214 -2.00 -4.47 11.13
CA ASP A 214 -1.96 -5.81 10.58
C ASP A 214 -2.39 -5.84 9.11
N GLY A 215 -1.42 -6.00 8.21
CA GLY A 215 -1.63 -6.25 6.79
C GLY A 215 -1.61 -7.74 6.41
N VAL A 216 -1.37 -8.63 7.39
CA VAL A 216 -1.20 -10.08 7.17
C VAL A 216 -2.54 -10.81 7.29
N GLY A 217 -3.28 -10.61 8.36
CA GLY A 217 -4.65 -11.08 8.54
C GLY A 217 -4.76 -12.41 9.31
N GLU A 218 -5.27 -13.47 8.67
CA GLU A 218 -5.68 -14.73 9.32
C GLU A 218 -4.63 -15.28 10.31
N THR A 219 -3.38 -15.33 9.93
CA THR A 219 -2.31 -15.96 10.75
C THR A 219 -1.79 -15.11 11.89
N THR A 220 -2.04 -13.81 11.90
CA THR A 220 -1.52 -12.87 12.92
C THR A 220 -2.60 -12.31 13.84
N TYR A 221 -3.85 -12.38 13.44
CA TYR A 221 -4.97 -11.74 14.10
C TYR A 221 -5.10 -12.07 15.60
N GLU A 222 -5.12 -13.36 15.98
CA GLU A 222 -5.29 -13.80 17.37
C GLU A 222 -4.19 -13.21 18.27
N GLY A 223 -2.94 -13.39 17.89
CA GLY A 223 -1.80 -12.87 18.65
C GLY A 223 -1.75 -11.34 18.68
N SER A 224 -2.19 -10.69 17.60
CA SER A 224 -2.31 -9.23 17.55
C SER A 224 -3.31 -8.69 18.58
N MET A 225 -4.46 -9.35 18.73
CA MET A 225 -5.46 -8.99 19.74
C MET A 225 -4.95 -9.25 21.17
N GLU A 226 -4.16 -10.32 21.36
CA GLU A 226 -3.63 -10.71 22.66
C GLU A 226 -2.67 -9.69 23.25
N VAL A 227 -1.76 -9.11 22.45
CA VAL A 227 -0.72 -8.18 22.93
C VAL A 227 -1.23 -6.76 23.19
N LEU A 228 -2.43 -6.41 22.71
CA LEU A 228 -3.02 -5.09 22.89
C LEU A 228 -3.32 -4.79 24.36
N LYS A 229 -3.01 -3.57 24.77
CA LYS A 229 -3.41 -3.06 26.10
C LYS A 229 -4.92 -2.84 26.20
N VAL A 230 -5.39 -2.58 27.41
CA VAL A 230 -6.79 -2.14 27.65
C VAL A 230 -7.08 -0.89 26.80
N ARG A 231 -8.17 -0.91 26.05
CA ARG A 231 -8.57 0.11 25.06
C ARG A 231 -7.56 0.31 23.92
N GLY A 232 -6.72 -0.70 23.65
CA GLY A 232 -5.84 -0.72 22.47
C GLY A 232 -6.63 -0.89 21.17
N MET A 233 -5.99 -0.60 20.05
CA MET A 233 -6.65 -0.66 18.74
C MET A 233 -6.01 -1.71 17.84
N MET A 234 -6.84 -2.58 17.27
CA MET A 234 -6.50 -3.46 16.15
C MET A 234 -6.88 -2.82 14.82
N VAL A 235 -5.91 -2.53 14.00
CA VAL A 235 -6.10 -1.99 12.64
C VAL A 235 -5.76 -3.08 11.62
N SER A 236 -6.77 -3.81 11.15
CA SER A 236 -6.62 -4.86 10.15
C SER A 236 -6.80 -4.27 8.76
N PHE A 237 -5.72 -4.01 8.02
CA PHE A 237 -5.80 -3.32 6.73
C PHE A 237 -5.41 -4.18 5.51
N GLY A 238 -5.00 -5.44 5.70
CA GLY A 238 -4.62 -6.34 4.61
C GLY A 238 -5.01 -7.79 4.86
N ASN A 239 -4.78 -8.66 3.87
CA ASN A 239 -5.16 -10.07 3.85
C ASN A 239 -4.04 -10.95 3.25
N ALA A 240 -2.75 -10.65 3.51
CA ALA A 240 -1.63 -11.35 2.86
C ALA A 240 -1.55 -12.85 3.22
N SER A 241 -2.14 -13.29 4.34
CA SER A 241 -2.28 -14.71 4.70
C SER A 241 -3.73 -15.24 4.60
N GLY A 242 -4.65 -14.39 4.17
CA GLY A 242 -6.08 -14.63 4.16
C GLY A 242 -6.84 -13.63 5.02
N PRO A 243 -8.14 -13.45 4.76
CA PRO A 243 -8.98 -12.56 5.53
C PRO A 243 -9.24 -13.11 6.95
N VAL A 244 -9.38 -12.22 7.92
CA VAL A 244 -9.92 -12.55 9.24
C VAL A 244 -11.38 -12.97 9.05
N LYS A 245 -11.70 -14.23 9.33
CA LYS A 245 -13.02 -14.82 9.04
C LYS A 245 -14.08 -14.43 10.05
N THR A 246 -13.71 -14.44 11.34
CA THR A 246 -14.66 -14.25 12.44
C THR A 246 -13.98 -13.48 13.57
N ILE A 247 -14.70 -12.52 14.14
CA ILE A 247 -14.31 -11.80 15.33
C ILE A 247 -15.26 -12.20 16.45
N ASP A 248 -14.76 -12.93 17.43
CA ASP A 248 -15.51 -13.21 18.66
C ASP A 248 -15.41 -12.00 19.59
N VAL A 249 -16.49 -11.22 19.66
CA VAL A 249 -16.53 -10.00 20.45
C VAL A 249 -16.30 -10.28 21.94
N LYS A 250 -16.85 -11.38 22.48
CA LYS A 250 -16.66 -11.74 23.89
C LYS A 250 -15.22 -12.11 24.20
N LYS A 251 -14.60 -12.95 23.34
CA LYS A 251 -13.23 -13.42 23.53
C LYS A 251 -12.20 -12.32 23.27
N HIS A 252 -12.35 -11.60 22.13
CA HIS A 252 -11.27 -10.76 21.63
C HIS A 252 -11.39 -9.29 22.04
N ILE A 253 -12.62 -8.78 22.26
CA ILE A 253 -12.83 -7.35 22.45
C ILE A 253 -13.27 -7.02 23.90
N ALA A 254 -14.26 -7.72 24.43
CA ALA A 254 -14.94 -7.31 25.67
C ALA A 254 -14.01 -7.26 26.88
N GLY A 255 -13.05 -8.21 27.01
CA GLY A 255 -12.18 -8.32 28.19
C GLY A 255 -11.24 -7.12 28.39
N LYS A 256 -10.89 -6.42 27.30
CA LYS A 256 -10.00 -5.25 27.32
C LYS A 256 -10.65 -3.99 26.75
N GLY A 257 -11.90 -4.06 26.28
CA GLY A 257 -12.57 -2.94 25.61
C GLY A 257 -11.82 -2.46 24.36
N LEU A 258 -11.35 -3.40 23.54
CA LEU A 258 -10.53 -3.08 22.37
C LEU A 258 -11.34 -2.40 21.27
N PHE A 259 -10.66 -1.58 20.47
CA PHE A 259 -11.18 -1.09 19.20
C PHE A 259 -10.70 -2.00 18.07
N PHE A 260 -11.59 -2.30 17.14
CA PHE A 260 -11.26 -3.02 15.90
C PHE A 260 -11.74 -2.22 14.70
N THR A 261 -10.87 -2.03 13.71
CA THR A 261 -11.24 -1.38 12.46
C THR A 261 -10.62 -2.06 11.25
N ARG A 262 -11.33 -2.00 10.09
CA ARG A 262 -10.88 -2.51 8.79
C ARG A 262 -10.90 -1.39 7.76
N PRO A 263 -9.91 -0.47 7.82
CA PRO A 263 -9.86 0.66 6.91
C PRO A 263 -9.30 0.28 5.53
N SER A 264 -9.54 1.13 4.54
CA SER A 264 -8.88 1.11 3.25
C SER A 264 -8.55 2.53 2.79
N VAL A 265 -7.58 2.67 1.89
CA VAL A 265 -7.24 3.97 1.32
C VAL A 265 -8.45 4.64 0.66
N ALA A 266 -9.34 3.86 0.03
CA ALA A 266 -10.55 4.37 -0.60
C ALA A 266 -11.49 5.11 0.37
N HIS A 267 -11.57 4.66 1.63
CA HIS A 267 -12.39 5.32 2.66
C HIS A 267 -11.82 6.69 3.07
N TYR A 268 -10.50 6.85 3.01
CA TYR A 268 -9.77 8.03 3.47
C TYR A 268 -9.37 9.00 2.35
N THR A 269 -9.65 8.64 1.10
CA THR A 269 -9.40 9.47 -0.09
C THR A 269 -10.63 9.58 -0.99
N MET A 270 -11.82 9.40 -0.41
CA MET A 270 -13.08 9.43 -1.15
C MET A 270 -13.37 10.82 -1.72
N LYS A 271 -13.13 11.84 -0.92
CA LYS A 271 -13.28 13.23 -1.33
C LYS A 271 -12.00 13.75 -1.97
N ARG A 272 -12.14 14.67 -2.93
CA ARG A 272 -11.00 15.27 -3.64
C ARG A 272 -10.00 15.95 -2.69
N ASP A 273 -10.50 16.72 -1.74
CA ASP A 273 -9.70 17.41 -0.73
C ASP A 273 -8.95 16.45 0.18
N GLU A 274 -9.58 15.34 0.60
CA GLU A 274 -8.92 14.28 1.38
C GLU A 274 -7.77 13.63 0.60
N LEU A 275 -7.99 13.31 -0.69
CA LEU A 275 -6.96 12.75 -1.57
C LEU A 275 -5.77 13.70 -1.70
N VAL A 276 -6.03 14.95 -2.04
CA VAL A 276 -5.00 15.96 -2.25
C VAL A 276 -4.21 16.22 -0.96
N ASN A 277 -4.92 16.42 0.17
CA ASN A 277 -4.29 16.70 1.45
C ASN A 277 -3.44 15.52 1.96
N SER A 278 -3.95 14.29 1.81
CA SER A 278 -3.20 13.07 2.17
C SER A 278 -1.92 12.95 1.33
N THR A 279 -2.05 13.11 0.00
CA THR A 279 -0.91 13.01 -0.91
C THR A 279 0.13 14.11 -0.66
N ASN A 280 -0.29 15.34 -0.40
CA ASN A 280 0.62 16.45 -0.08
C ASN A 280 1.41 16.16 1.20
N ARG A 281 0.77 15.61 2.26
CA ARG A 281 1.50 15.17 3.47
C ARG A 281 2.54 14.09 3.17
N VAL A 282 2.25 13.17 2.25
CA VAL A 282 3.23 12.15 1.82
C VAL A 282 4.42 12.83 1.14
N PHE A 283 4.18 13.74 0.20
CA PHE A 283 5.26 14.49 -0.48
C PHE A 283 6.07 15.34 0.50
N GLU A 284 5.42 16.03 1.45
CA GLU A 284 6.08 16.77 2.52
C GLU A 284 6.95 15.87 3.41
N ALA A 285 6.47 14.67 3.75
CA ALA A 285 7.24 13.71 4.55
C ALA A 285 8.51 13.23 3.82
N ILE A 286 8.46 13.11 2.49
CA ILE A 286 9.64 12.80 1.67
C ILE A 286 10.58 14.00 1.61
N ASN A 287 10.08 15.17 1.25
CA ASN A 287 10.89 16.39 1.09
C ASN A 287 11.55 16.81 2.40
N SER A 288 10.90 16.59 3.54
CA SER A 288 11.48 16.84 4.88
C SER A 288 12.44 15.73 5.37
N GLY A 289 12.63 14.66 4.59
CA GLY A 289 13.50 13.54 4.93
C GLY A 289 12.96 12.59 6.02
N LYS A 290 11.70 12.74 6.45
CA LYS A 290 11.03 11.82 7.39
C LYS A 290 10.84 10.44 6.78
N ILE A 291 10.68 10.36 5.46
CA ILE A 291 10.58 9.14 4.68
C ILE A 291 11.59 9.19 3.55
N LYS A 292 12.39 8.16 3.42
CA LYS A 292 13.31 7.96 2.29
C LYS A 292 12.86 6.78 1.48
N ILE A 293 12.68 6.97 0.18
CA ILE A 293 12.20 5.94 -0.72
C ILE A 293 13.37 5.34 -1.47
N LYS A 294 13.57 4.03 -1.29
CA LYS A 294 14.54 3.25 -2.04
C LYS A 294 13.80 2.22 -2.88
N ILE A 295 13.77 2.44 -4.18
CA ILE A 295 13.17 1.48 -5.13
C ILE A 295 14.05 0.23 -5.16
N SER A 296 13.49 -0.90 -4.78
CA SER A 296 14.22 -2.15 -4.65
C SER A 296 14.46 -2.84 -6.00
N LYS A 297 13.51 -2.70 -6.94
CA LYS A 297 13.58 -3.35 -8.24
C LYS A 297 12.73 -2.61 -9.28
N LYS A 298 13.18 -2.63 -10.52
CA LYS A 298 12.46 -2.15 -11.70
C LYS A 298 12.24 -3.32 -12.65
N TYR A 299 11.05 -3.39 -13.22
CA TYR A 299 10.65 -4.40 -14.20
C TYR A 299 10.16 -3.74 -15.47
N LYS A 300 10.09 -4.48 -16.57
CA LYS A 300 9.36 -4.07 -17.77
C LYS A 300 7.91 -4.55 -17.70
N LEU A 301 7.02 -3.91 -18.44
CA LEU A 301 5.62 -4.30 -18.52
C LEU A 301 5.45 -5.78 -18.96
N ASP A 302 6.30 -6.23 -19.88
CA ASP A 302 6.30 -7.60 -20.39
C ASP A 302 6.68 -8.66 -19.31
N GLU A 303 7.24 -8.23 -18.17
CA GLU A 303 7.59 -9.09 -17.04
C GLU A 303 6.44 -9.25 -16.02
N ALA A 304 5.20 -8.83 -16.34
CA ALA A 304 4.09 -8.79 -15.39
C ALA A 304 3.82 -10.13 -14.67
N GLN A 305 3.95 -11.28 -15.33
CA GLN A 305 3.84 -12.59 -14.67
C GLN A 305 4.92 -12.78 -13.61
N LYS A 306 6.18 -12.58 -13.95
CA LYS A 306 7.33 -12.68 -13.04
C LYS A 306 7.21 -11.71 -11.87
N VAL A 307 6.74 -10.49 -12.12
CA VAL A 307 6.47 -9.49 -11.06
C VAL A 307 5.52 -10.06 -10.02
N HIS A 308 4.43 -10.69 -10.45
CA HIS A 308 3.43 -11.26 -9.56
C HIS A 308 3.94 -12.53 -8.84
N GLU A 309 4.77 -13.35 -9.47
CA GLU A 309 5.45 -14.49 -8.83
C GLU A 309 6.37 -14.02 -7.70
N GLU A 310 7.22 -13.05 -7.97
CA GLU A 310 8.15 -12.49 -6.98
C GLU A 310 7.42 -11.75 -5.84
N LEU A 311 6.31 -11.07 -6.13
CA LEU A 311 5.49 -10.40 -5.13
C LEU A 311 4.83 -11.41 -4.17
N GLN A 312 4.25 -12.49 -4.71
CA GLN A 312 3.58 -13.52 -3.92
C GLN A 312 4.56 -14.38 -3.12
N SER A 313 5.74 -14.69 -3.67
CA SER A 313 6.79 -15.41 -2.97
C SER A 313 7.47 -14.60 -1.86
N ARG A 314 7.10 -13.29 -1.71
CA ARG A 314 7.63 -12.37 -0.70
C ARG A 314 9.15 -12.17 -0.80
N ILE A 315 9.71 -12.33 -2.00
CA ILE A 315 11.14 -12.07 -2.28
C ILE A 315 11.41 -10.57 -2.32
N LEU A 316 10.44 -9.78 -2.76
CA LEU A 316 10.60 -8.33 -2.83
C LEU A 316 10.76 -7.71 -1.44
N THR A 317 11.85 -6.99 -1.27
CA THR A 317 12.23 -6.29 -0.03
C THR A 317 12.16 -4.79 -0.23
N GLY A 318 10.97 -4.24 -0.40
CA GLY A 318 10.76 -2.80 -0.57
C GLY A 318 9.85 -2.44 -1.73
N PRO A 319 9.66 -1.15 -1.99
CA PRO A 319 8.90 -0.66 -3.12
C PRO A 319 9.54 -1.06 -4.45
N ALA A 320 8.74 -1.52 -5.40
CA ALA A 320 9.16 -1.87 -6.75
C ALA A 320 8.21 -1.24 -7.78
N VAL A 321 8.68 -1.07 -9.00
CA VAL A 321 7.94 -0.42 -10.07
C VAL A 321 8.06 -1.18 -11.39
N ILE A 322 7.08 -0.96 -12.27
CA ILE A 322 7.09 -1.42 -13.65
C ILE A 322 7.27 -0.19 -14.55
N ILE A 323 8.17 -0.30 -15.51
CA ILE A 323 8.39 0.69 -16.58
C ILE A 323 7.67 0.16 -17.81
N PRO A 324 6.68 0.89 -18.35
CA PRO A 324 5.89 0.48 -19.51
C PRO A 324 6.70 0.31 -20.79
#